data_968822a59683764f57c36826d2d036ab
#
_entry.id   968822a59683764f57c36826d2d036ab
#
_cell.length_a   1.000
_cell.length_b   1.000
_cell.length_c   1.000
_cell.angle_alpha   90.00
_cell.angle_beta   90.00
_cell.angle_gamma   90.00
#
_symmetry.space_group_name_H-M   'P 1'
#
loop_
_entity.id
_entity.type
_entity.pdbx_description
1 polymer ?
#
loop_
_entity_poly.entity_id
_entity_poly.type
_entity_poly.pdbx_seq_one_letter_code
_entity_poly.pdbx_strand_id
1 'polypeptide(L)'
;VHLGFATYDMKLPAGQRQTNSVHIYIAVDELLELCRKLTSGEMRHRLAQMRKSEEKAPLYKCLGGTSAEKLQRIGRARSDGKSLSRTAELHCGKNADFLFVANSGPGETNKTGLIVPRFGNNPENHVAVSMSWDCFSGFMLTTKAHYEAWLAAWYTRQAEKPVQKKQEAPARVETPAETKYDDMSMF
;
A
#
# COMPACT_ATOMS: atom_id res chain seq x y z
N VAL A 1 4.74 -1.06 3.53
CA VAL A 1 4.43 -0.59 4.90
C VAL A 1 2.98 -0.14 4.96
N HIS A 2 2.27 -0.49 6.04
CA HIS A 2 0.87 -0.12 6.26
C HIS A 2 0.81 1.08 7.23
N LEU A 3 0.17 2.16 6.81
CA LEU A 3 -0.09 3.34 7.62
C LEU A 3 -1.58 3.49 7.87
N GLY A 4 -1.97 3.67 9.13
CA GLY A 4 -3.33 4.01 9.54
C GLY A 4 -3.40 5.47 9.96
N PHE A 5 -4.26 6.24 9.32
CA PHE A 5 -4.60 7.61 9.71
C PHE A 5 -5.95 7.59 10.39
N ALA A 6 -6.06 8.25 11.54
CA ALA A 6 -7.32 8.31 12.27
C ALA A 6 -7.53 9.67 12.92
N THR A 7 -8.78 10.09 13.00
CA THR A 7 -9.21 11.22 13.83
C THR A 7 -9.97 10.73 15.05
N TYR A 8 -9.79 11.41 16.16
CA TYR A 8 -10.41 11.08 17.44
C TYR A 8 -11.18 12.26 17.99
N ASP A 9 -12.40 12.02 18.43
CA ASP A 9 -13.14 12.96 19.27
C ASP A 9 -13.07 12.49 20.73
N MET A 10 -12.34 13.23 21.54
CA MET A 10 -12.14 12.93 22.97
C MET A 10 -13.39 13.13 23.81
N LYS A 11 -14.45 13.81 23.29
CA LYS A 11 -15.74 13.99 23.97
C LYS A 11 -16.60 12.73 23.92
N LEU A 12 -16.31 11.82 22.98
CA LEU A 12 -17.04 10.56 22.84
C LEU A 12 -16.56 9.51 23.85
N PRO A 13 -17.43 8.55 24.22
CA PRO A 13 -17.07 7.43 25.09
C PRO A 13 -15.90 6.62 24.54
N ALA A 14 -15.17 5.95 25.43
CA ALA A 14 -14.12 5.01 25.03
C ALA A 14 -14.70 3.95 24.08
N GLY A 15 -13.99 3.67 22.96
CA GLY A 15 -14.44 2.76 21.90
C GLY A 15 -15.23 3.43 20.77
N GLN A 16 -15.75 4.65 20.96
CA GLN A 16 -16.43 5.43 19.91
C GLN A 16 -15.64 6.68 19.49
N ARG A 17 -14.48 6.91 20.06
CA ARG A 17 -13.67 8.11 19.84
C ARG A 17 -13.11 8.24 18.43
N GLN A 18 -12.84 7.12 17.76
CA GLN A 18 -12.36 7.14 16.38
C GLN A 18 -13.51 7.50 15.44
N THR A 19 -13.48 8.69 14.91
CA THR A 19 -14.55 9.23 14.05
C THR A 19 -14.27 9.03 12.57
N ASN A 20 -13.00 8.90 12.20
CA ASN A 20 -12.61 8.72 10.81
C ASN A 20 -11.31 7.91 10.72
N SER A 21 -11.15 7.11 9.67
CA SER A 21 -9.89 6.41 9.41
C SER A 21 -9.63 6.16 7.93
N VAL A 22 -8.37 6.25 7.54
CA VAL A 22 -7.88 5.90 6.20
C VAL A 22 -6.64 5.03 6.35
N HIS A 23 -6.63 3.90 5.68
CA HIS A 23 -5.50 2.96 5.68
C HIS A 23 -4.82 2.97 4.32
N ILE A 24 -3.51 3.19 4.29
CA ILE A 24 -2.69 3.22 3.07
C ILE A 24 -1.55 2.23 3.15
N TYR A 25 -1.11 1.79 1.97
CA TYR A 25 0.06 0.94 1.84
C TYR A 25 1.11 1.69 1.00
N ILE A 26 2.27 1.91 1.60
CA ILE A 26 3.45 2.49 0.93
C ILE A 26 4.37 1.34 0.55
N ALA A 27 4.88 1.33 -0.68
CA ALA A 27 5.89 0.38 -1.10
C ALA A 27 7.17 0.56 -0.28
N VAL A 28 7.92 -0.51 -0.08
CA VAL A 28 9.11 -0.44 0.78
C VAL A 28 10.20 0.44 0.18
N ASP A 29 10.39 0.35 -1.11
CA ASP A 29 11.33 1.19 -1.87
C ASP A 29 10.99 2.68 -1.76
N GLU A 30 9.69 3.05 -1.82
CA GLU A 30 9.22 4.42 -1.59
C GLU A 30 9.51 4.88 -0.16
N LEU A 31 9.28 4.03 0.85
CA LEU A 31 9.62 4.33 2.25
C LEU A 31 11.13 4.59 2.39
N LEU A 32 11.96 3.70 1.84
CA LEU A 32 13.41 3.83 1.91
C LEU A 32 13.91 5.08 1.22
N GLU A 33 13.32 5.45 0.07
CA GLU A 33 13.66 6.68 -0.64
C GLU A 33 13.25 7.94 0.14
N LEU A 34 12.09 7.94 0.79
CA LEU A 34 11.70 9.02 1.70
C LEU A 34 12.69 9.15 2.87
N CYS A 35 13.11 8.03 3.48
CA CYS A 35 14.13 8.03 4.53
C CYS A 35 15.48 8.55 4.03
N ARG A 36 15.90 8.16 2.81
CA ARG A 36 17.11 8.67 2.19
C ARG A 36 17.06 10.20 2.02
N LYS A 37 15.95 10.72 1.48
CA LYS A 37 15.76 12.18 1.30
C LYS A 37 15.75 12.95 2.62
N LEU A 38 15.24 12.34 3.69
CA LEU A 38 15.29 12.93 5.04
C LEU A 38 16.72 13.03 5.56
N THR A 39 17.50 11.94 5.45
CA THR A 39 18.87 11.86 6.01
C THR A 39 19.90 12.60 5.17
N SER A 40 19.73 12.68 3.86
CA SER A 40 20.63 13.43 2.95
C SER A 40 20.44 14.94 2.99
N GLY A 41 19.38 15.45 3.64
CA GLY A 41 19.01 16.86 3.63
C GLY A 41 18.24 17.32 2.38
N GLU A 42 18.07 16.45 1.37
CA GLU A 42 17.34 16.75 0.13
C GLU A 42 15.89 17.19 0.42
N MET A 43 15.21 16.51 1.34
CA MET A 43 13.85 16.85 1.75
C MET A 43 13.79 18.25 2.39
N ARG A 44 14.78 18.60 3.22
CA ARG A 44 14.86 19.94 3.84
C ARG A 44 15.09 21.04 2.81
N HIS A 45 15.95 20.77 1.85
CA HIS A 45 16.20 21.70 0.74
C HIS A 45 14.93 21.89 -0.11
N ARG A 46 14.24 20.81 -0.44
CA ARG A 46 12.99 20.87 -1.20
C ARG A 46 11.88 21.65 -0.47
N LEU A 47 11.71 21.42 0.83
CA LEU A 47 10.79 22.21 1.67
C LEU A 47 11.09 23.71 1.62
N ALA A 48 12.38 24.08 1.73
CA ALA A 48 12.78 25.48 1.67
C ALA A 48 12.48 26.12 0.30
N GLN A 49 12.69 25.38 -0.78
CA GLN A 49 12.33 25.83 -2.14
C GLN A 49 10.83 26.04 -2.29
N MET A 50 10.03 25.06 -1.88
CA MET A 50 8.56 25.11 -1.99
C MET A 50 7.97 26.28 -1.21
N ARG A 51 8.52 26.60 -0.03
CA ARG A 51 8.11 27.75 0.77
C ARG A 51 8.41 29.09 0.07
N LYS A 52 9.53 29.17 -0.67
CA LYS A 52 9.91 30.36 -1.43
C LYS A 52 9.07 30.57 -2.68
N SER A 53 8.74 29.48 -3.38
CA SER A 53 7.99 29.50 -4.64
C SER A 53 6.47 29.40 -4.47
N GLU A 54 5.97 29.26 -3.24
CA GLU A 54 4.56 28.99 -2.93
C GLU A 54 3.99 27.77 -3.68
N GLU A 55 4.85 26.82 -3.99
CA GLU A 55 4.49 25.63 -4.75
C GLU A 55 3.55 24.74 -3.92
N LYS A 56 2.46 24.30 -4.53
CA LYS A 56 1.41 23.48 -3.89
C LYS A 56 1.53 21.99 -4.22
N ALA A 57 2.48 21.60 -5.09
CA ALA A 57 2.67 20.20 -5.42
C ALA A 57 3.03 19.38 -4.16
N PRO A 58 2.59 18.12 -4.05
CA PRO A 58 2.99 17.27 -2.92
C PRO A 58 4.47 16.86 -3.04
N LEU A 59 5.14 16.76 -1.90
CA LEU A 59 6.49 16.19 -1.76
C LEU A 59 6.51 14.68 -2.07
N TYR A 60 5.40 14.03 -1.76
CA TYR A 60 5.17 12.61 -2.00
C TYR A 60 3.67 12.36 -2.20
N LYS A 61 3.36 11.45 -3.11
CA LYS A 61 1.99 11.04 -3.38
C LYS A 61 1.91 9.53 -3.54
N CYS A 62 0.99 8.91 -2.82
CA CYS A 62 0.68 7.49 -2.90
C CYS A 62 -0.77 7.30 -3.37
N LEU A 63 -0.96 6.38 -4.30
CA LEU A 63 -2.27 5.96 -4.78
C LEU A 63 -2.44 4.47 -4.49
N GLY A 64 -3.62 4.10 -4.04
CA GLY A 64 -3.95 2.71 -3.79
C GLY A 64 -5.45 2.48 -3.75
N GLY A 65 -5.82 1.25 -3.48
CA GLY A 65 -7.24 0.95 -3.39
C GLY A 65 -7.51 -0.55 -3.36
N THR A 66 -8.80 -0.87 -3.37
CA THR A 66 -9.30 -2.25 -3.44
C THR A 66 -10.38 -2.30 -4.50
N SER A 67 -10.24 -3.20 -5.47
CA SER A 67 -11.22 -3.33 -6.56
C SER A 67 -12.58 -3.78 -6.03
N ALA A 68 -13.65 -3.40 -6.74
CA ALA A 68 -15.02 -3.78 -6.40
C ALA A 68 -15.16 -5.31 -6.26
N GLU A 69 -14.58 -6.08 -7.17
CA GLU A 69 -14.58 -7.55 -7.14
C GLU A 69 -13.91 -8.10 -5.88
N LYS A 70 -12.75 -7.54 -5.49
CA LYS A 70 -12.06 -7.94 -4.27
C LYS A 70 -12.87 -7.57 -3.02
N LEU A 71 -13.50 -6.40 -3.00
CA LEU A 71 -14.38 -5.96 -1.91
C LEU A 71 -15.57 -6.91 -1.77
N GLN A 72 -16.19 -7.32 -2.87
CA GLN A 72 -17.28 -8.29 -2.89
C GLN A 72 -16.83 -9.65 -2.33
N ARG A 73 -15.67 -10.16 -2.79
CA ARG A 73 -15.13 -11.44 -2.35
C ARG A 73 -14.84 -11.51 -0.85
N ILE A 74 -14.46 -10.37 -0.23
CA ILE A 74 -14.18 -10.30 1.22
C ILE A 74 -15.38 -9.81 2.05
N GLY A 75 -16.59 -9.75 1.47
CA GLY A 75 -17.82 -9.34 2.16
C GLY A 75 -17.85 -7.85 2.56
N ARG A 76 -17.09 -7.01 1.88
CA ARG A 76 -17.01 -5.55 2.12
C ARG A 76 -17.40 -4.74 0.90
N ALA A 77 -18.30 -5.27 0.07
CA ALA A 77 -18.81 -4.56 -1.09
C ALA A 77 -19.39 -3.20 -0.68
N ARG A 78 -19.09 -2.18 -1.48
CA ARG A 78 -19.66 -0.86 -1.31
C ARG A 78 -21.09 -0.84 -1.87
N SER A 79 -21.96 -0.02 -1.27
CA SER A 79 -23.35 0.13 -1.71
C SER A 79 -23.47 0.70 -3.13
N ASP A 80 -22.46 1.49 -3.56
CA ASP A 80 -22.40 2.06 -4.92
C ASP A 80 -21.77 1.12 -5.97
N GLY A 81 -21.36 -0.09 -5.57
CA GLY A 81 -20.71 -1.08 -6.44
C GLY A 81 -19.33 -0.69 -6.96
N LYS A 82 -18.76 0.45 -6.54
CA LYS A 82 -17.47 0.96 -7.02
C LYS A 82 -16.30 0.37 -6.24
N SER A 83 -15.11 0.50 -6.82
CA SER A 83 -13.85 0.25 -6.11
C SER A 83 -13.65 1.27 -4.98
N LEU A 84 -12.90 0.89 -3.95
CA LEU A 84 -12.47 1.80 -2.90
C LEU A 84 -11.09 2.37 -3.25
N SER A 85 -11.02 3.66 -3.55
CA SER A 85 -9.75 4.37 -3.74
C SER A 85 -9.23 4.94 -2.44
N ARG A 86 -7.91 4.96 -2.29
CA ARG A 86 -7.20 5.60 -1.19
C ARG A 86 -6.05 6.42 -1.75
N THR A 87 -5.88 7.62 -1.23
CA THR A 87 -4.76 8.49 -1.59
C THR A 87 -4.06 8.98 -0.34
N ALA A 88 -2.76 9.19 -0.42
CA ALA A 88 -2.04 9.95 0.58
C ALA A 88 -1.10 10.93 -0.08
N GLU A 89 -1.01 12.11 0.47
CA GLU A 89 -0.17 13.18 -0.03
C GLU A 89 0.57 13.86 1.12
N LEU A 90 1.89 13.96 1.00
CA LEU A 90 2.74 14.71 1.91
C LEU A 90 3.00 16.08 1.30
N HIS A 91 2.54 17.12 1.96
CA HIS A 91 2.70 18.50 1.53
C HIS A 91 3.64 19.28 2.46
N CYS A 92 4.16 20.40 1.96
CA CYS A 92 4.73 21.43 2.80
C CYS A 92 3.62 22.04 3.69
N GLY A 93 3.78 21.95 5.00
CA GLY A 93 2.81 22.47 5.95
C GLY A 93 2.92 24.00 6.11
N LYS A 94 1.80 24.66 6.40
CA LYS A 94 1.77 26.10 6.67
C LYS A 94 2.22 26.43 8.11
N ASN A 95 1.73 25.67 9.08
CA ASN A 95 1.99 25.89 10.51
C ASN A 95 2.94 24.83 11.11
N ALA A 96 3.36 23.87 10.31
CA ALA A 96 4.32 22.83 10.64
C ALA A 96 5.22 22.58 9.42
N ASP A 97 6.19 21.69 9.52
CA ASP A 97 7.05 21.38 8.37
C ASP A 97 6.31 20.57 7.31
N PHE A 98 5.47 19.61 7.78
CA PHE A 98 4.74 18.70 6.94
C PHE A 98 3.24 18.72 7.24
N LEU A 99 2.45 18.51 6.22
CA LEU A 99 1.04 18.16 6.28
C LEU A 99 0.84 16.84 5.51
N PHE A 100 0.54 15.77 6.23
CA PHE A 100 0.26 14.47 5.63
C PHE A 100 -1.25 14.27 5.56
N VAL A 101 -1.79 14.19 4.35
CA VAL A 101 -3.21 14.08 4.06
C VAL A 101 -3.51 12.70 3.51
N ALA A 102 -4.50 12.02 4.08
CA ALA A 102 -5.00 10.75 3.61
C ALA A 102 -6.50 10.83 3.32
N ASN A 103 -6.90 10.34 2.15
CA ASN A 103 -8.28 10.34 1.70
C ASN A 103 -8.72 8.95 1.28
N SER A 104 -9.99 8.63 1.45
CA SER A 104 -10.61 7.47 0.82
C SER A 104 -12.03 7.76 0.35
N GLY A 105 -12.46 7.03 -0.66
CA GLY A 105 -13.79 7.19 -1.25
C GLY A 105 -13.94 6.34 -2.51
N PRO A 106 -15.00 6.58 -3.31
CA PRO A 106 -15.23 5.83 -4.52
C PRO A 106 -14.08 5.96 -5.52
N GLY A 107 -13.74 4.85 -6.13
CA GLY A 107 -12.69 4.75 -7.14
C GLY A 107 -13.10 3.94 -8.34
N GLU A 108 -12.32 4.05 -9.39
CA GLU A 108 -12.50 3.30 -10.63
C GLU A 108 -11.18 2.65 -11.03
N THR A 109 -11.24 1.42 -11.51
CA THR A 109 -10.07 0.72 -12.04
C THR A 109 -9.81 1.20 -13.46
N ASN A 110 -8.63 1.77 -13.70
CA ASN A 110 -8.22 2.20 -15.03
C ASN A 110 -7.75 1.01 -15.90
N LYS A 111 -7.40 1.27 -17.16
CA LYS A 111 -6.93 0.25 -18.11
C LYS A 111 -5.66 -0.49 -17.66
N THR A 112 -4.86 0.10 -16.78
CA THR A 112 -3.64 -0.51 -16.23
C THR A 112 -3.88 -1.29 -14.95
N GLY A 113 -5.13 -1.41 -14.48
CA GLY A 113 -5.48 -2.08 -13.23
C GLY A 113 -5.31 -1.20 -11.98
N LEU A 114 -4.86 0.04 -12.13
CA LEU A 114 -4.73 0.98 -11.01
C LEU A 114 -6.10 1.56 -10.65
N ILE A 115 -6.38 1.63 -9.34
CA ILE A 115 -7.59 2.26 -8.83
C ILE A 115 -7.32 3.75 -8.65
N VAL A 116 -8.04 4.55 -9.44
CA VAL A 116 -7.97 6.01 -9.40
C VAL A 116 -9.17 6.60 -8.63
N PRO A 117 -8.98 7.69 -7.87
CA PRO A 117 -10.06 8.32 -7.12
C PRO A 117 -11.12 8.93 -8.06
N ARG A 118 -12.38 8.83 -7.65
CA ARG A 118 -13.55 9.41 -8.31
C ARG A 118 -14.38 10.26 -7.35
N PHE A 119 -13.75 10.82 -6.33
CA PHE A 119 -14.41 11.67 -5.32
C PHE A 119 -14.03 13.16 -5.44
N GLY A 120 -13.13 13.54 -6.37
CA GLY A 120 -12.70 14.93 -6.56
C GLY A 120 -12.20 15.54 -5.24
N ASN A 121 -12.80 16.67 -4.85
CA ASN A 121 -12.48 17.36 -3.60
C ASN A 121 -13.30 16.90 -2.39
N ASN A 122 -14.22 15.94 -2.57
CA ASN A 122 -15.13 15.46 -1.53
C ASN A 122 -14.90 13.96 -1.24
N PRO A 123 -13.80 13.58 -0.59
CA PRO A 123 -13.59 12.21 -0.15
C PRO A 123 -14.60 11.81 0.94
N GLU A 124 -14.94 10.54 1.02
CA GLU A 124 -15.80 10.01 2.10
C GLU A 124 -15.09 10.07 3.46
N ASN A 125 -13.78 9.80 3.44
CA ASN A 125 -12.94 9.93 4.62
C ASN A 125 -11.75 10.82 4.29
N HIS A 126 -11.51 11.77 5.17
CA HIS A 126 -10.40 12.72 5.09
C HIS A 126 -9.71 12.81 6.44
N VAL A 127 -8.41 12.55 6.47
CA VAL A 127 -7.57 12.73 7.67
C VAL A 127 -6.34 13.50 7.29
N ALA A 128 -6.06 14.58 8.00
CA ALA A 128 -4.87 15.40 7.82
C ALA A 128 -4.10 15.49 9.14
N VAL A 129 -2.79 15.25 9.09
CA VAL A 129 -1.89 15.27 10.24
C VAL A 129 -0.76 16.26 9.97
N SER A 130 -0.67 17.29 10.81
CA SER A 130 0.46 18.23 10.78
C SER A 130 1.60 17.69 11.64
N MET A 131 2.82 17.72 11.12
CA MET A 131 4.00 17.20 11.81
C MET A 131 5.18 18.17 11.68
N SER A 132 5.95 18.33 12.76
CA SER A 132 7.27 18.97 12.72
C SER A 132 8.25 18.07 11.96
N TRP A 133 9.39 18.65 11.59
CA TRP A 133 10.51 17.91 11.02
C TRP A 133 10.91 16.70 11.88
N ASP A 134 11.08 16.91 13.17
CA ASP A 134 11.55 15.87 14.10
C ASP A 134 10.52 14.76 14.26
N CYS A 135 9.23 15.12 14.35
CA CYS A 135 8.15 14.15 14.45
C CYS A 135 8.09 13.26 13.19
N PHE A 136 8.11 13.85 12.00
CA PHE A 136 8.06 13.10 10.74
C PHE A 136 9.32 12.26 10.52
N SER A 137 10.50 12.84 10.77
CA SER A 137 11.78 12.11 10.64
C SER A 137 11.86 10.94 11.61
N GLY A 138 11.51 11.16 12.87
CA GLY A 138 11.47 10.11 13.89
C GLY A 138 10.52 8.98 13.49
N PHE A 139 9.31 9.31 13.04
CA PHE A 139 8.34 8.34 12.56
C PHE A 139 8.88 7.50 11.39
N MET A 140 9.44 8.14 10.36
CA MET A 140 9.94 7.46 9.16
C MET A 140 11.17 6.59 9.47
N LEU A 141 12.13 7.11 10.23
CA LEU A 141 13.38 6.39 10.56
C LEU A 141 13.11 5.22 11.51
N THR A 142 12.20 5.38 12.47
CA THR A 142 11.77 4.28 13.34
C THR A 142 11.06 3.19 12.53
N THR A 143 10.18 3.57 11.61
CA THR A 143 9.51 2.62 10.71
C THR A 143 10.53 1.84 9.86
N LYS A 144 11.55 2.52 9.31
CA LYS A 144 12.65 1.88 8.59
C LYS A 144 13.39 0.88 9.47
N ALA A 145 13.78 1.27 10.69
CA ALA A 145 14.50 0.39 11.62
C ALA A 145 13.68 -0.86 11.97
N HIS A 146 12.39 -0.73 12.20
CA HIS A 146 11.48 -1.87 12.42
C HIS A 146 11.40 -2.78 11.21
N TYR A 147 11.31 -2.22 10.01
CA TYR A 147 11.32 -3.00 8.77
C TYR A 147 12.62 -3.80 8.61
N GLU A 148 13.79 -3.17 8.83
CA GLU A 148 15.09 -3.81 8.70
C GLU A 148 15.26 -4.94 9.73
N ALA A 149 14.85 -4.70 10.98
CA ALA A 149 14.86 -5.72 12.02
C ALA A 149 13.93 -6.91 11.69
N TRP A 150 12.74 -6.63 11.20
CA TRP A 150 11.81 -7.66 10.75
C TRP A 150 12.39 -8.47 9.58
N LEU A 151 12.99 -7.81 8.59
CA LEU A 151 13.59 -8.44 7.42
C LEU A 151 14.74 -9.36 7.82
N ALA A 152 15.63 -8.92 8.71
CA ALA A 152 16.70 -9.74 9.24
C ALA A 152 16.17 -11.00 9.94
N ALA A 153 15.20 -10.85 10.83
CA ALA A 153 14.56 -11.96 11.52
C ALA A 153 13.82 -12.91 10.56
N TRP A 154 13.25 -12.40 9.47
CA TRP A 154 12.60 -13.21 8.45
C TRP A 154 13.60 -14.07 7.68
N TYR A 155 14.73 -13.52 7.25
CA TYR A 155 15.79 -14.26 6.56
C TYR A 155 16.42 -15.33 7.48
N THR A 156 16.69 -15.02 8.74
CA THR A 156 17.17 -16.01 9.71
C THR A 156 16.23 -17.21 9.81
N ARG A 157 14.92 -16.96 9.97
CA ARG A 157 13.93 -18.02 10.01
C ARG A 157 13.81 -18.83 8.71
N GLN A 158 14.05 -18.20 7.54
CA GLN A 158 14.05 -18.94 6.27
C GLN A 158 15.29 -19.84 6.15
N ALA A 159 16.47 -19.37 6.62
CA ALA A 159 17.70 -20.16 6.61
C ALA A 159 17.63 -21.38 7.55
N GLU A 160 16.87 -21.28 8.64
CA GLU A 160 16.67 -22.38 9.61
C GLU A 160 15.67 -23.45 9.13
N LYS A 161 14.87 -23.16 8.11
CA LYS A 161 13.94 -24.17 7.57
C LYS A 161 14.71 -25.29 6.90
N PRO A 162 14.47 -26.57 7.25
CA PRO A 162 15.10 -27.68 6.54
C PRO A 162 14.71 -27.59 5.06
N VAL A 163 15.71 -27.76 4.21
CA VAL A 163 15.50 -27.84 2.76
C VAL A 163 14.59 -29.04 2.52
N GLN A 164 13.32 -28.79 2.29
CA GLN A 164 12.42 -29.86 1.79
C GLN A 164 12.98 -30.28 0.46
N LYS A 165 13.65 -31.46 0.42
CA LYS A 165 13.98 -32.11 -0.85
C LYS A 165 12.67 -32.15 -1.63
N LYS A 166 12.61 -31.48 -2.77
CA LYS A 166 11.55 -31.70 -3.75
C LYS A 166 11.46 -33.21 -3.91
N GLN A 167 10.37 -33.84 -3.46
CA GLN A 167 10.07 -35.19 -3.88
C GLN A 167 10.01 -35.11 -5.38
N GLU A 168 10.98 -35.77 -6.03
CA GLU A 168 10.93 -36.00 -7.46
C GLU A 168 9.58 -36.63 -7.74
N ALA A 169 8.80 -35.97 -8.59
CA ALA A 169 7.55 -36.55 -9.03
C ALA A 169 7.85 -37.94 -9.57
N PRO A 170 7.11 -39.01 -9.16
CA PRO A 170 7.37 -40.34 -9.65
C PRO A 170 7.39 -40.31 -11.16
N ALA A 171 8.45 -40.87 -11.75
CA ALA A 171 8.64 -40.94 -13.19
C ALA A 171 7.34 -41.45 -13.81
N ARG A 172 6.81 -40.67 -14.75
CA ARG A 172 5.60 -41.00 -15.49
C ARG A 172 5.90 -42.31 -16.24
N VAL A 173 5.35 -43.42 -15.78
CA VAL A 173 5.41 -44.70 -16.49
C VAL A 173 4.67 -44.47 -17.80
N GLU A 174 5.41 -44.41 -18.89
CA GLU A 174 4.83 -44.41 -20.24
C GLU A 174 4.17 -45.76 -20.44
N THR A 175 2.86 -45.79 -20.47
CA THR A 175 2.10 -46.94 -20.95
C THR A 175 2.38 -47.11 -22.43
N PRO A 176 2.74 -48.33 -22.90
CA PRO A 176 2.97 -48.56 -24.31
C PRO A 176 1.69 -48.24 -25.09
N ALA A 177 1.84 -47.52 -26.19
CA ALA A 177 0.75 -47.22 -27.10
C ALA A 177 0.17 -48.53 -27.64
N GLU A 178 -1.12 -48.77 -27.39
CA GLU A 178 -1.87 -49.83 -28.10
C GLU A 178 -1.92 -49.48 -29.58
N THR A 179 -1.22 -50.28 -30.40
CA THR A 179 -1.35 -50.32 -31.86
C THR A 179 -2.77 -50.79 -32.19
N LYS A 180 -3.63 -49.86 -32.59
CA LYS A 180 -4.88 -50.23 -33.26
C LYS A 180 -4.54 -50.77 -34.64
N TYR A 181 -4.75 -52.07 -34.82
CA TYR A 181 -4.84 -52.69 -36.14
C TYR A 181 -6.08 -52.15 -36.84
N ASP A 182 -5.89 -51.49 -37.96
CA ASP A 182 -6.93 -51.21 -38.95
C ASP A 182 -7.34 -52.53 -39.59
N ASP A 183 -8.53 -52.95 -39.29
CA ASP A 183 -9.19 -54.07 -40.01
C ASP A 183 -9.83 -53.47 -41.28
N MET A 184 -9.12 -53.63 -42.39
CA MET A 184 -9.67 -53.43 -43.73
C MET A 184 -10.47 -54.68 -44.12
N SER A 185 -11.79 -54.60 -44.14
CA SER A 185 -12.63 -55.49 -44.92
C SER A 185 -13.73 -54.69 -45.61
N MET A 186 -13.53 -54.60 -46.86
CA MET A 186 -14.44 -54.66 -48.01
C MET A 186 -15.92 -54.96 -47.72
N PHE A 187 -16.79 -54.06 -48.12
CA PHE A 187 -17.80 -54.15 -49.19
C PHE A 187 -18.48 -52.79 -49.37
#